data_7d9596845dcd5786043c65a3235e69ba
#
_entry.id   7d9596845dcd5786043c65a3235e69ba
#
_cell.length_a   1.000
_cell.length_b   1.000
_cell.length_c   1.000
_cell.angle_alpha   90.00
_cell.angle_beta   90.00
_cell.angle_gamma   90.00
#
_symmetry.space_group_name_H-M   'P 1'
#
loop_
_entity.id
_entity.type
_entity.pdbx_description
1 polymer ?
#
loop_
_entity_poly.entity_id
_entity_poly.type
_entity_poly.pdbx_seq_one_letter_code
_entity_poly.pdbx_strand_id
1 'polypeptide(L)'
;MTRRYKTMDGNAAAAHVSYAFTEVAAIYPITPSSPMADFVDQWSAKGQKNIFGSTVKVQEMQAESGAAGAVHGSLNAGALTTTYTASQGLLLMIPNMYKIAGELLPGVFHVTARALASHTLSIFGDHSDIMACRQTGFAMLGEGNVQEVMDLAPVAHLAAIKGRVPFLNFFDGFRTSHEIQKVAVWDYEDLKDMCDMDAVKAFRERALNPSHPTMRGSHENGDIFFQNREASNKYYDAIPEIVEEYMGKVNEKLGTDYKLFNYYGAPDADRVIVAMGSICDVAEEVIDYLTAQGEKVGLVKVRLFRPWRADRKSVV
;
A
#
# COMPACT_ATOMS: atom_id res chain seq x y z
N MET A 1 3.06 -10.32 -23.33
CA MET A 1 4.43 -10.55 -22.77
C MET A 1 4.46 -11.85 -21.97
N THR A 2 5.53 -12.64 -22.08
CA THR A 2 5.68 -13.84 -21.25
C THR A 2 6.36 -13.39 -19.96
N ARG A 3 5.59 -13.26 -18.89
CA ARG A 3 6.14 -12.89 -17.57
C ARG A 3 7.06 -13.99 -17.04
N ARG A 4 8.14 -13.57 -16.39
CA ARG A 4 9.03 -14.47 -15.68
C ARG A 4 8.38 -14.91 -14.37
N TYR A 5 8.43 -16.21 -14.06
CA TYR A 5 7.91 -16.75 -12.82
C TYR A 5 9.03 -16.95 -11.80
N LYS A 6 8.73 -16.68 -10.54
CA LYS A 6 9.59 -17.00 -9.40
C LYS A 6 8.76 -17.59 -8.27
N THR A 7 9.37 -18.43 -7.46
CA THR A 7 8.80 -18.90 -6.19
C THR A 7 9.24 -17.95 -5.10
N MET A 8 8.29 -17.35 -4.38
CA MET A 8 8.56 -16.39 -3.32
C MET A 8 7.35 -16.26 -2.37
N ASP A 9 7.57 -15.63 -1.24
CA ASP A 9 6.52 -15.25 -0.31
C ASP A 9 6.02 -13.80 -0.52
N GLY A 10 4.99 -13.41 0.23
CA GLY A 10 4.41 -12.06 0.15
C GLY A 10 5.38 -10.96 0.53
N ASN A 11 6.26 -11.19 1.52
CA ASN A 11 7.30 -10.24 1.89
C ASN A 11 8.28 -9.98 0.73
N ALA A 12 8.73 -11.05 0.06
CA ALA A 12 9.62 -10.92 -1.09
C ALA A 12 8.93 -10.24 -2.28
N ALA A 13 7.64 -10.51 -2.49
CA ALA A 13 6.85 -9.85 -3.53
C ALA A 13 6.70 -8.34 -3.27
N ALA A 14 6.32 -7.96 -2.06
CA ALA A 14 6.22 -6.55 -1.65
C ALA A 14 7.57 -5.83 -1.70
N ALA A 15 8.64 -6.48 -1.23
CA ALA A 15 9.99 -5.94 -1.30
C ALA A 15 10.44 -5.70 -2.75
N HIS A 16 10.18 -6.65 -3.66
CA HIS A 16 10.53 -6.52 -5.09
C HIS A 16 9.89 -5.30 -5.72
N VAL A 17 8.59 -5.10 -5.46
CA VAL A 17 7.86 -3.96 -6.00
C VAL A 17 8.28 -2.65 -5.34
N SER A 18 8.31 -2.62 -4.01
CA SER A 18 8.65 -1.39 -3.29
C SER A 18 10.05 -0.89 -3.61
N TYR A 19 11.02 -1.81 -3.79
CA TYR A 19 12.38 -1.45 -4.18
C TYR A 19 12.43 -0.65 -5.47
N ALA A 20 11.56 -0.99 -6.45
CA ALA A 20 11.51 -0.30 -7.72
C ALA A 20 11.18 1.20 -7.58
N PHE A 21 10.31 1.56 -6.64
CA PHE A 21 9.82 2.92 -6.46
C PHE A 21 10.46 3.68 -5.29
N THR A 22 11.38 3.08 -4.55
CA THR A 22 11.96 3.62 -3.32
C THR A 22 13.35 4.17 -3.55
N GLU A 23 13.61 5.38 -3.03
CA GLU A 23 14.94 5.97 -2.95
C GLU A 23 15.53 5.84 -1.54
N VAL A 24 14.66 5.95 -0.51
CA VAL A 24 15.03 5.75 0.90
C VAL A 24 14.06 4.80 1.57
N ALA A 25 14.58 3.78 2.24
CA ALA A 25 13.82 2.92 3.14
C ALA A 25 14.25 3.20 4.59
N ALA A 26 13.35 3.76 5.38
CA ALA A 26 13.58 3.94 6.81
C ALA A 26 12.85 2.84 7.57
N ILE A 27 13.60 2.04 8.32
CA ILE A 27 13.09 0.77 8.85
C ILE A 27 13.32 0.64 10.36
N TYR A 28 12.48 -0.15 10.99
CA TYR A 28 12.73 -0.77 12.30
C TYR A 28 12.07 -2.17 12.26
N PRO A 29 12.87 -3.26 12.40
CA PRO A 29 12.35 -4.61 12.18
C PRO A 29 11.25 -5.01 13.16
N ILE A 30 10.17 -5.54 12.64
CA ILE A 30 9.07 -6.12 13.42
C ILE A 30 8.46 -7.32 12.69
N THR A 31 8.22 -8.42 13.39
CA THR A 31 7.57 -9.62 12.84
C THR A 31 6.09 -9.35 12.54
N PRO A 32 5.55 -9.74 11.35
CA PRO A 32 6.16 -10.55 10.30
C PRO A 32 6.72 -9.75 9.10
N SER A 33 6.90 -8.41 9.21
CA SER A 33 7.33 -7.54 8.11
C SER A 33 8.83 -7.46 7.90
N SER A 34 9.65 -7.90 8.87
CA SER A 34 11.12 -7.79 8.84
C SER A 34 11.76 -8.30 7.54
N PRO A 35 11.33 -9.45 6.95
CA PRO A 35 11.95 -9.93 5.72
C PRO A 35 11.87 -8.95 4.53
N MET A 36 10.86 -8.07 4.48
CA MET A 36 10.81 -7.03 3.43
C MET A 36 12.02 -6.10 3.52
N ALA A 37 12.32 -5.63 4.74
CA ALA A 37 13.47 -4.77 4.98
C ALA A 37 14.79 -5.49 4.70
N ASP A 38 14.92 -6.76 5.11
CA ASP A 38 16.09 -7.59 4.88
C ASP A 38 16.38 -7.78 3.37
N PHE A 39 15.35 -8.03 2.56
CA PHE A 39 15.49 -8.12 1.10
C PHE A 39 15.97 -6.80 0.50
N VAL A 40 15.34 -5.69 0.90
CA VAL A 40 15.70 -4.36 0.38
C VAL A 40 17.14 -4.00 0.74
N ASP A 41 17.58 -4.27 1.96
CA ASP A 41 18.95 -4.03 2.40
C ASP A 41 19.96 -4.89 1.60
N GLN A 42 19.69 -6.19 1.47
CA GLN A 42 20.53 -7.09 0.68
C GLN A 42 20.67 -6.67 -0.78
N TRP A 43 19.57 -6.24 -1.42
CA TRP A 43 19.61 -5.79 -2.82
C TRP A 43 20.32 -4.44 -2.96
N SER A 44 20.14 -3.54 -2.00
CA SER A 44 20.89 -2.29 -1.93
C SER A 44 22.39 -2.53 -1.81
N ALA A 45 22.80 -3.40 -0.89
CA ALA A 45 24.20 -3.78 -0.69
C ALA A 45 24.85 -4.43 -1.95
N LYS A 46 24.03 -5.13 -2.76
CA LYS A 46 24.45 -5.69 -4.05
C LYS A 46 24.46 -4.67 -5.20
N GLY A 47 24.09 -3.43 -4.95
CA GLY A 47 24.08 -2.36 -5.95
C GLY A 47 22.91 -2.42 -6.93
N GLN A 48 21.82 -3.15 -6.62
CA GLN A 48 20.62 -3.18 -7.46
C GLN A 48 20.07 -1.77 -7.64
N LYS A 49 19.63 -1.45 -8.85
CA LYS A 49 19.06 -0.15 -9.18
C LYS A 49 17.54 -0.20 -9.14
N ASN A 50 16.93 0.87 -8.62
CA ASN A 50 15.51 1.15 -8.73
C ASN A 50 15.18 1.71 -10.13
N ILE A 51 13.90 2.03 -10.40
CA ILE A 51 13.47 2.59 -11.69
C ILE A 51 14.04 3.99 -11.98
N PHE A 52 14.55 4.67 -10.96
CA PHE A 52 15.18 5.99 -11.07
C PHE A 52 16.71 5.91 -11.30
N GLY A 53 17.28 4.71 -11.35
CA GLY A 53 18.71 4.46 -11.60
C GLY A 53 19.62 4.60 -10.38
N SER A 54 19.06 4.70 -9.17
CA SER A 54 19.82 4.73 -7.92
C SER A 54 19.63 3.45 -7.09
N THR A 55 20.56 3.17 -6.18
CA THR A 55 20.37 2.16 -5.13
C THR A 55 19.51 2.74 -4.01
N VAL A 56 18.69 1.92 -3.37
CA VAL A 56 17.90 2.35 -2.21
C VAL A 56 18.83 2.63 -1.03
N LYS A 57 18.68 3.78 -0.39
CA LYS A 57 19.35 4.05 0.88
C LYS A 57 18.53 3.45 2.00
N VAL A 58 19.04 2.41 2.64
CA VAL A 58 18.41 1.79 3.80
C VAL A 58 18.94 2.43 5.08
N GLN A 59 18.03 2.81 5.97
CA GLN A 59 18.37 3.40 7.26
C GLN A 59 17.56 2.71 8.37
N GLU A 60 18.22 1.93 9.20
CA GLU A 60 17.62 1.40 10.41
C GLU A 60 17.60 2.45 11.52
N MET A 61 16.47 2.53 12.21
CA MET A 61 16.21 3.48 13.28
C MET A 61 16.13 2.77 14.64
N GLN A 62 15.85 3.52 15.72
CA GLN A 62 15.80 2.94 17.08
C GLN A 62 14.38 2.49 17.49
N ALA A 63 13.36 2.90 16.74
CA ALA A 63 11.96 2.57 16.95
C ALA A 63 11.15 2.89 15.69
N GLU A 64 9.96 2.32 15.58
CA GLU A 64 9.05 2.60 14.45
C GLU A 64 8.66 4.09 14.37
N SER A 65 8.49 4.75 15.51
CA SER A 65 8.25 6.20 15.54
C SER A 65 9.42 7.00 14.93
N GLY A 66 10.65 6.56 15.19
CA GLY A 66 11.87 7.11 14.58
C GLY A 66 11.91 6.84 13.07
N ALA A 67 11.56 5.62 12.65
CA ALA A 67 11.45 5.28 11.22
C ALA A 67 10.42 6.15 10.51
N ALA A 68 9.23 6.34 11.10
CA ALA A 68 8.21 7.23 10.54
C ALA A 68 8.65 8.70 10.49
N GLY A 69 9.41 9.17 11.48
CA GLY A 69 10.02 10.49 11.47
C GLY A 69 11.03 10.65 10.33
N ALA A 70 11.87 9.64 10.11
CA ALA A 70 12.82 9.61 9.00
C ALA A 70 12.11 9.56 7.64
N VAL A 71 11.02 8.78 7.51
CA VAL A 71 10.16 8.79 6.30
C VAL A 71 9.62 10.19 6.03
N HIS A 72 9.06 10.84 7.06
CA HIS A 72 8.50 12.19 6.93
C HIS A 72 9.57 13.22 6.47
N GLY A 73 10.74 13.20 7.11
CA GLY A 73 11.84 14.10 6.75
C GLY A 73 12.38 13.85 5.34
N SER A 74 12.54 12.58 4.96
CA SER A 74 13.02 12.17 3.64
C SER A 74 12.06 12.56 2.53
N LEU A 75 10.75 12.34 2.71
CA LEU A 75 9.71 12.79 1.78
C LEU A 75 9.71 14.31 1.63
N ASN A 76 9.86 15.05 2.74
CA ASN A 76 9.97 16.50 2.70
C ASN A 76 11.21 16.99 1.95
N ALA A 77 12.29 16.22 1.97
CA ALA A 77 13.51 16.47 1.20
C ALA A 77 13.40 16.07 -0.29
N GLY A 78 12.24 15.51 -0.72
CA GLY A 78 11.98 15.16 -2.12
C GLY A 78 12.45 13.77 -2.55
N ALA A 79 12.75 12.87 -1.59
CA ALA A 79 13.05 11.48 -1.87
C ALA A 79 11.82 10.60 -1.67
N LEU A 80 11.49 9.77 -2.65
CA LEU A 80 10.42 8.76 -2.53
C LEU A 80 10.82 7.71 -1.49
N THR A 81 10.01 7.62 -0.45
CA THR A 81 10.39 6.90 0.77
C THR A 81 9.34 5.88 1.19
N THR A 82 9.81 4.72 1.61
CA THR A 82 9.01 3.57 2.04
C THR A 82 9.44 3.10 3.42
N THR A 83 8.52 2.49 4.15
CA THR A 83 8.79 1.73 5.38
C THR A 83 8.00 0.44 5.42
N TYR A 84 8.44 -0.51 6.26
CA TYR A 84 7.87 -1.84 6.44
C TYR A 84 7.58 -2.04 7.92
N THR A 85 6.34 -2.40 8.26
CA THR A 85 5.93 -2.48 9.66
C THR A 85 4.73 -3.42 9.87
N ALA A 86 4.31 -3.57 11.12
CA ALA A 86 3.17 -4.37 11.55
C ALA A 86 2.69 -3.93 12.94
N SER A 87 1.42 -4.19 13.27
CA SER A 87 0.87 -4.19 14.64
C SER A 87 1.23 -2.93 15.45
N GLN A 88 1.78 -3.10 16.67
CA GLN A 88 2.19 -1.97 17.54
C GLN A 88 3.18 -1.03 16.85
N GLY A 89 4.05 -1.55 15.98
CA GLY A 89 4.97 -0.72 15.22
C GLY A 89 4.24 0.29 14.33
N LEU A 90 3.18 -0.16 13.64
CA LEU A 90 2.32 0.73 12.86
C LEU A 90 1.64 1.78 13.75
N LEU A 91 1.16 1.39 14.95
CA LEU A 91 0.53 2.32 15.89
C LEU A 91 1.51 3.41 16.37
N LEU A 92 2.77 3.08 16.58
CA LEU A 92 3.81 4.05 16.93
C LEU A 92 4.09 5.06 15.80
N MET A 93 3.72 4.74 14.57
CA MET A 93 3.87 5.63 13.41
C MET A 93 2.71 6.63 13.23
N ILE A 94 1.55 6.41 13.90
CA ILE A 94 0.31 7.20 13.70
C ILE A 94 0.53 8.71 13.75
N PRO A 95 1.25 9.31 14.72
CA PRO A 95 1.46 10.76 14.75
C PRO A 95 2.13 11.29 13.48
N ASN A 96 3.13 10.57 12.96
CA ASN A 96 3.80 10.94 11.72
C ASN A 96 2.94 10.65 10.48
N MET A 97 2.09 9.62 10.51
CA MET A 97 1.13 9.34 9.43
C MET A 97 0.19 10.53 9.21
N TYR A 98 -0.36 11.12 10.28
CA TYR A 98 -1.17 12.35 10.17
C TYR A 98 -0.40 13.49 9.50
N LYS A 99 0.90 13.66 9.83
CA LYS A 99 1.75 14.70 9.25
C LYS A 99 2.00 14.43 7.76
N ILE A 100 2.40 13.22 7.41
CA ILE A 100 2.68 12.82 6.02
C ILE A 100 1.43 13.00 5.15
N ALA A 101 0.26 12.58 5.64
CA ALA A 101 -1.00 12.72 4.95
C ALA A 101 -1.44 14.19 4.81
N GLY A 102 -1.38 14.96 5.90
CA GLY A 102 -1.75 16.38 5.91
C GLY A 102 -0.86 17.25 5.00
N GLU A 103 0.39 16.87 4.82
CA GLU A 103 1.35 17.54 3.94
C GLU A 103 1.30 17.02 2.49
N LEU A 104 0.42 16.08 2.17
CA LEU A 104 0.22 15.48 0.85
C LEU A 104 1.52 14.91 0.26
N LEU A 105 2.22 14.12 1.07
CA LEU A 105 3.49 13.48 0.73
C LEU A 105 3.27 12.03 0.26
N PRO A 106 3.84 11.61 -0.88
CA PRO A 106 3.56 10.31 -1.50
C PRO A 106 4.36 9.15 -0.89
N GLY A 107 4.30 8.98 0.42
CA GLY A 107 4.92 7.85 1.11
C GLY A 107 4.09 6.57 0.99
N VAL A 108 4.74 5.42 0.91
CA VAL A 108 4.05 4.12 0.94
C VAL A 108 4.57 3.29 2.10
N PHE A 109 3.65 2.85 2.97
CA PHE A 109 3.91 1.95 4.08
C PHE A 109 3.43 0.55 3.69
N HIS A 110 4.33 -0.42 3.63
CA HIS A 110 3.95 -1.82 3.46
C HIS A 110 3.75 -2.46 4.82
N VAL A 111 2.57 -3.02 5.03
CA VAL A 111 2.17 -3.56 6.33
C VAL A 111 1.75 -5.01 6.19
N THR A 112 2.42 -5.88 6.93
CA THR A 112 1.94 -7.23 7.17
C THR A 112 0.99 -7.19 8.37
N ALA A 113 -0.31 -7.09 8.07
CA ALA A 113 -1.34 -6.88 9.09
C ALA A 113 -1.28 -7.96 10.18
N ARG A 114 -1.16 -7.55 11.43
CA ARG A 114 -0.96 -8.42 12.59
C ARG A 114 -1.81 -7.95 13.77
N ALA A 115 -2.35 -8.90 14.52
CA ALA A 115 -3.11 -8.63 15.74
C ALA A 115 -2.37 -7.69 16.70
N LEU A 116 -3.10 -6.74 17.28
CA LEU A 116 -2.57 -5.88 18.34
C LEU A 116 -2.43 -6.68 19.63
N ALA A 117 -1.28 -6.55 20.28
CA ALA A 117 -1.10 -7.12 21.60
C ALA A 117 -2.03 -6.42 22.61
N SER A 118 -2.72 -7.21 23.40
CA SER A 118 -3.61 -6.75 24.49
C SER A 118 -3.35 -7.54 25.77
N HIS A 119 -4.18 -8.53 26.10
CA HIS A 119 -3.91 -9.44 27.23
C HIS A 119 -2.73 -10.38 26.98
N THR A 120 -2.42 -10.63 25.70
CA THR A 120 -1.24 -11.40 25.26
C THR A 120 -0.85 -10.99 23.84
N LEU A 121 0.29 -11.47 23.38
CA LEU A 121 0.79 -11.27 22.02
C LEU A 121 0.27 -12.38 21.10
N SER A 122 -0.27 -11.97 19.93
CA SER A 122 -0.45 -12.86 18.77
C SER A 122 0.31 -12.27 17.60
N ILE A 123 1.05 -13.11 16.88
CA ILE A 123 1.84 -12.67 15.71
C ILE A 123 1.12 -12.94 14.39
N PHE A 124 -0.06 -13.59 14.43
CA PHE A 124 -0.82 -13.95 13.23
C PHE A 124 -1.63 -12.79 12.65
N GLY A 125 -2.06 -12.97 11.40
CA GLY A 125 -2.81 -12.00 10.63
C GLY A 125 -4.12 -11.59 11.30
N ASP A 126 -4.31 -10.27 11.35
CA ASP A 126 -5.49 -9.60 11.90
C ASP A 126 -5.45 -8.14 11.43
N HIS A 127 -6.61 -7.53 11.17
CA HIS A 127 -6.67 -6.16 10.65
C HIS A 127 -6.85 -5.09 11.73
N SER A 128 -6.69 -5.40 13.02
CA SER A 128 -6.86 -4.42 14.11
C SER A 128 -5.88 -3.25 14.02
N ASP A 129 -4.64 -3.49 13.58
CA ASP A 129 -3.64 -2.46 13.36
C ASP A 129 -4.01 -1.54 12.18
N ILE A 130 -4.47 -2.11 11.06
CA ILE A 130 -4.97 -1.37 9.90
C ILE A 130 -6.17 -0.50 10.28
N MET A 131 -7.14 -1.09 11.02
CA MET A 131 -8.34 -0.37 11.47
C MET A 131 -8.00 0.79 12.42
N ALA A 132 -6.98 0.65 13.26
CA ALA A 132 -6.50 1.73 14.11
C ALA A 132 -5.98 2.94 13.30
N CYS A 133 -5.44 2.70 12.10
CA CYS A 133 -4.88 3.73 11.23
C CYS A 133 -5.87 4.35 10.24
N ARG A 134 -7.11 3.87 10.16
CA ARG A 134 -8.10 4.28 9.14
C ARG A 134 -8.43 5.78 9.11
N GLN A 135 -8.09 6.53 10.16
CA GLN A 135 -8.37 7.96 10.29
C GLN A 135 -7.15 8.85 10.01
N THR A 136 -5.97 8.26 9.74
CA THR A 136 -4.72 9.01 9.57
C THR A 136 -4.64 9.82 8.28
N GLY A 137 -5.50 9.53 7.31
CA GLY A 137 -5.47 10.14 5.98
C GLY A 137 -4.64 9.36 4.97
N PHE A 138 -4.11 8.18 5.33
CA PHE A 138 -3.53 7.27 4.35
C PHE A 138 -4.64 6.60 3.52
N ALA A 139 -4.46 6.53 2.22
CA ALA A 139 -5.22 5.61 1.39
C ALA A 139 -4.81 4.18 1.75
N MET A 140 -5.74 3.24 1.69
CA MET A 140 -5.52 1.87 2.16
C MET A 140 -5.89 0.87 1.08
N LEU A 141 -4.88 0.14 0.59
CA LEU A 141 -5.01 -0.90 -0.42
C LEU A 141 -4.68 -2.26 0.20
N GLY A 142 -5.63 -3.20 0.14
CA GLY A 142 -5.50 -4.55 0.71
C GLY A 142 -5.36 -5.62 -0.37
N GLU A 143 -4.55 -6.64 -0.09
CA GLU A 143 -4.19 -7.72 -1.01
C GLU A 143 -4.47 -9.08 -0.35
N GLY A 144 -5.00 -10.04 -1.11
CA GLY A 144 -5.44 -11.32 -0.59
C GLY A 144 -4.38 -12.42 -0.60
N ASN A 145 -3.50 -12.43 -1.61
CA ASN A 145 -2.50 -13.49 -1.81
C ASN A 145 -1.19 -12.94 -2.39
N VAL A 146 -0.18 -13.79 -2.54
CA VAL A 146 1.16 -13.38 -2.96
C VAL A 146 1.18 -12.80 -4.39
N GLN A 147 0.33 -13.34 -5.29
CA GLN A 147 0.24 -12.78 -6.64
C GLN A 147 -0.42 -11.40 -6.63
N GLU A 148 -1.46 -11.19 -5.82
CA GLU A 148 -2.08 -9.88 -5.65
C GLU A 148 -1.10 -8.87 -5.05
N VAL A 149 -0.25 -9.26 -4.09
CA VAL A 149 0.83 -8.41 -3.57
C VAL A 149 1.77 -7.97 -4.70
N MET A 150 2.20 -8.91 -5.54
CA MET A 150 3.05 -8.59 -6.68
C MET A 150 2.37 -7.66 -7.69
N ASP A 151 1.08 -7.86 -7.95
CA ASP A 151 0.35 -7.16 -9.00
C ASP A 151 -0.19 -5.78 -8.56
N LEU A 152 -0.60 -5.63 -7.28
CA LEU A 152 -1.29 -4.44 -6.78
C LEU A 152 -0.41 -3.51 -5.95
N ALA A 153 0.66 -4.00 -5.33
CA ALA A 153 1.59 -3.10 -4.64
C ALA A 153 2.15 -1.97 -5.53
N PRO A 154 2.39 -2.18 -6.86
CA PRO A 154 2.74 -1.08 -7.74
C PRO A 154 1.66 0.01 -7.81
N VAL A 155 0.38 -0.38 -7.75
CA VAL A 155 -0.75 0.57 -7.78
C VAL A 155 -0.68 1.54 -6.62
N ALA A 156 -0.32 1.07 -5.41
CA ALA A 156 -0.15 1.92 -4.24
C ALA A 156 0.93 2.99 -4.46
N HIS A 157 2.10 2.61 -4.99
CA HIS A 157 3.19 3.54 -5.29
C HIS A 157 2.83 4.53 -6.39
N LEU A 158 2.29 4.04 -7.51
CA LEU A 158 1.91 4.85 -8.66
C LEU A 158 0.80 5.85 -8.30
N ALA A 159 -0.20 5.39 -7.55
CA ALA A 159 -1.30 6.24 -7.11
C ALA A 159 -0.85 7.26 -6.05
N ALA A 160 0.06 6.90 -5.14
CA ALA A 160 0.64 7.85 -4.20
C ALA A 160 1.39 8.98 -4.91
N ILE A 161 2.22 8.65 -5.88
CA ILE A 161 3.00 9.62 -6.66
C ILE A 161 2.06 10.57 -7.42
N LYS A 162 1.10 10.04 -8.17
CA LYS A 162 0.17 10.83 -9.00
C LYS A 162 -0.83 11.60 -8.15
N GLY A 163 -1.42 10.96 -7.14
CA GLY A 163 -2.50 11.51 -6.31
C GLY A 163 -2.01 12.38 -5.16
N ARG A 164 -0.72 12.37 -4.81
CA ARG A 164 -0.15 13.10 -3.66
C ARG A 164 -0.73 12.70 -2.31
N VAL A 165 -1.27 11.51 -2.21
CA VAL A 165 -1.82 10.93 -0.97
C VAL A 165 -0.98 9.72 -0.59
N PRO A 166 -0.51 9.61 0.66
CA PRO A 166 0.26 8.45 1.08
C PRO A 166 -0.60 7.19 1.12
N PHE A 167 0.02 6.04 0.91
CA PHE A 167 -0.65 4.75 0.92
C PHE A 167 -0.15 3.85 2.04
N LEU A 168 -1.08 3.14 2.63
CA LEU A 168 -0.87 1.97 3.43
C LEU A 168 -1.26 0.77 2.55
N ASN A 169 -0.26 0.04 2.08
CA ASN A 169 -0.40 -1.17 1.29
C ASN A 169 -0.28 -2.36 2.22
N PHE A 170 -1.30 -3.19 2.37
CA PHE A 170 -1.31 -4.23 3.39
C PHE A 170 -1.81 -5.58 2.90
N PHE A 171 -1.26 -6.60 3.50
CA PHE A 171 -1.64 -8.00 3.33
C PHE A 171 -1.46 -8.76 4.65
N ASP A 172 -2.08 -9.92 4.78
CA ASP A 172 -2.16 -10.63 6.05
C ASP A 172 -0.80 -11.20 6.48
N GLY A 173 -0.43 -10.91 7.72
CA GLY A 173 0.74 -11.45 8.38
C GLY A 173 0.67 -12.97 8.50
N PHE A 174 1.77 -13.65 8.21
CA PHE A 174 1.96 -15.09 8.09
C PHE A 174 1.14 -15.77 6.99
N ARG A 175 -0.14 -15.48 6.84
CA ARG A 175 -0.99 -16.09 5.81
C ARG A 175 -0.50 -15.73 4.40
N THR A 176 -0.35 -14.45 4.10
CA THR A 176 0.17 -13.99 2.80
C THR A 176 1.67 -13.71 2.86
N SER A 177 2.14 -13.09 3.97
CA SER A 177 3.51 -12.62 4.07
C SER A 177 4.57 -13.74 4.02
N HIS A 178 4.24 -14.95 4.49
CA HIS A 178 5.13 -16.13 4.53
C HIS A 178 4.61 -17.31 3.71
N GLU A 179 3.49 -17.17 3.03
CA GLU A 179 3.00 -18.17 2.10
C GLU A 179 3.85 -18.20 0.84
N ILE A 180 4.39 -19.37 0.50
CA ILE A 180 5.24 -19.54 -0.67
C ILE A 180 4.39 -19.91 -1.88
N GLN A 181 4.39 -19.04 -2.89
CA GLN A 181 3.68 -19.25 -4.16
C GLN A 181 4.61 -19.09 -5.35
N LYS A 182 4.25 -19.71 -6.48
CA LYS A 182 4.86 -19.44 -7.77
C LYS A 182 4.12 -18.28 -8.41
N VAL A 183 4.78 -17.11 -8.46
CA VAL A 183 4.18 -15.87 -8.93
C VAL A 183 4.84 -15.35 -10.21
N ALA A 184 4.06 -14.72 -11.07
CA ALA A 184 4.53 -13.96 -12.21
C ALA A 184 5.05 -12.59 -11.72
N VAL A 185 6.29 -12.26 -12.06
CA VAL A 185 7.03 -11.12 -11.48
C VAL A 185 7.10 -9.98 -12.49
N TRP A 186 6.96 -8.73 -11.99
CA TRP A 186 7.22 -7.53 -12.80
C TRP A 186 8.69 -7.39 -13.16
N ASP A 187 8.94 -6.98 -14.39
CA ASP A 187 10.22 -6.38 -14.76
C ASP A 187 10.18 -4.88 -14.45
N TYR A 188 11.33 -4.29 -14.08
CA TYR A 188 11.39 -2.88 -13.65
C TYR A 188 11.12 -1.90 -14.79
N GLU A 189 11.36 -2.30 -16.03
CA GLU A 189 10.99 -1.53 -17.20
C GLU A 189 9.48 -1.32 -17.30
N ASP A 190 8.68 -2.38 -17.06
CA ASP A 190 7.21 -2.29 -17.07
C ASP A 190 6.70 -1.36 -15.95
N LEU A 191 7.31 -1.44 -14.76
CA LEU A 191 6.97 -0.56 -13.63
C LEU A 191 7.32 0.90 -13.94
N LYS A 192 8.46 1.13 -14.59
CA LYS A 192 8.90 2.45 -15.02
C LYS A 192 7.98 3.05 -16.07
N ASP A 193 7.54 2.25 -17.05
CA ASP A 193 6.61 2.68 -18.11
C ASP A 193 5.26 3.14 -17.56
N MET A 194 4.80 2.53 -16.45
CA MET A 194 3.56 2.94 -15.80
C MET A 194 3.73 4.18 -14.92
N CYS A 195 4.96 4.54 -14.55
CA CYS A 195 5.23 5.63 -13.60
C CYS A 195 5.05 7.00 -14.26
N ASP A 196 4.25 7.85 -13.63
CA ASP A 196 4.11 9.26 -14.02
C ASP A 196 5.37 10.05 -13.59
N MET A 197 6.34 10.16 -14.49
CA MET A 197 7.62 10.82 -14.23
C MET A 197 7.47 12.34 -14.08
N ASP A 198 6.41 12.96 -14.64
CA ASP A 198 6.12 14.37 -14.43
C ASP A 198 5.61 14.61 -13.00
N ALA A 199 4.79 13.69 -12.47
CA ALA A 199 4.39 13.73 -11.07
C ALA A 199 5.59 13.55 -10.10
N VAL A 200 6.53 12.65 -10.43
CA VAL A 200 7.81 12.51 -9.69
C VAL A 200 8.62 13.82 -9.71
N LYS A 201 8.76 14.42 -10.87
CA LYS A 201 9.44 15.71 -11.01
C LYS A 201 8.76 16.80 -10.19
N ALA A 202 7.44 16.92 -10.31
CA ALA A 202 6.66 17.88 -9.55
C ALA A 202 6.73 17.65 -8.04
N PHE A 203 6.83 16.39 -7.57
CA PHE A 203 7.07 16.06 -6.17
C PHE A 203 8.42 16.59 -5.70
N ARG A 204 9.51 16.37 -6.47
CA ARG A 204 10.87 16.84 -6.15
C ARG A 204 10.97 18.35 -6.16
N GLU A 205 10.28 19.03 -7.08
CA GLU A 205 10.23 20.50 -7.15
C GLU A 205 9.54 21.13 -5.92
N ARG A 206 8.64 20.40 -5.27
CA ARG A 206 8.00 20.84 -4.01
C ARG A 206 8.80 20.49 -2.75
N ALA A 207 9.97 19.88 -2.87
CA ALA A 207 10.82 19.58 -1.73
C ALA A 207 11.23 20.85 -0.96
N LEU A 208 11.43 20.71 0.35
CA LEU A 208 12.02 21.76 1.16
C LEU A 208 13.45 22.05 0.68
N ASN A 209 13.67 23.24 0.17
CA ASN A 209 14.94 23.64 -0.42
C ASN A 209 15.29 25.09 -0.02
N PRO A 210 16.48 25.34 0.54
CA PRO A 210 16.91 26.70 0.91
C PRO A 210 16.91 27.71 -0.26
N SER A 211 17.11 27.22 -1.49
CA SER A 211 17.10 28.08 -2.69
C SER A 211 15.68 28.50 -3.11
N HIS A 212 14.67 27.73 -2.69
CA HIS A 212 13.23 27.99 -2.92
C HIS A 212 12.47 27.73 -1.62
N PRO A 213 12.61 28.62 -0.61
CA PRO A 213 12.07 28.37 0.71
C PRO A 213 10.55 28.35 0.68
N THR A 214 9.98 27.29 1.22
CA THR A 214 8.54 27.14 1.45
C THR A 214 8.31 26.72 2.89
N MET A 215 7.14 27.08 3.44
CA MET A 215 6.74 26.67 4.78
C MET A 215 5.71 25.55 4.68
N ARG A 216 5.95 24.47 5.43
CA ARG A 216 5.07 23.30 5.50
C ARG A 216 5.02 22.78 6.93
N GLY A 217 3.83 22.32 7.35
CA GLY A 217 3.66 21.77 8.69
C GLY A 217 3.87 22.78 9.82
N SER A 218 3.63 24.07 9.57
CA SER A 218 3.72 25.14 10.55
C SER A 218 2.53 25.17 11.53
N HIS A 219 2.48 26.20 12.38
CA HIS A 219 1.33 26.45 13.26
C HIS A 219 0.28 27.29 12.54
N GLU A 220 -0.99 26.89 12.66
CA GLU A 220 -2.15 27.60 12.11
C GLU A 220 -3.21 27.78 13.20
N ASN A 221 -3.89 28.93 13.19
CA ASN A 221 -5.07 29.13 14.02
C ASN A 221 -6.29 28.41 13.42
N GLY A 222 -7.34 28.20 14.23
CA GLY A 222 -8.49 27.38 13.88
C GLY A 222 -9.21 27.77 12.57
N ASP A 223 -9.23 29.06 12.25
CA ASP A 223 -9.82 29.59 11.03
C ASP A 223 -9.06 29.13 9.76
N ILE A 224 -7.74 29.25 9.77
CA ILE A 224 -6.88 28.85 8.64
C ILE A 224 -6.73 27.33 8.59
N PHE A 225 -6.61 26.66 9.75
CA PHE A 225 -6.47 25.23 9.84
C PHE A 225 -7.64 24.48 9.20
N PHE A 226 -8.88 24.93 9.46
CA PHE A 226 -10.06 24.34 8.85
C PHE A 226 -10.03 24.46 7.32
N GLN A 227 -9.75 25.65 6.81
CA GLN A 227 -9.70 25.92 5.36
C GLN A 227 -8.64 25.06 4.65
N ASN A 228 -7.47 24.90 5.25
CA ASN A 228 -6.41 24.05 4.69
C ASN A 228 -6.77 22.56 4.72
N ARG A 229 -7.47 22.11 5.77
CA ARG A 229 -8.02 20.74 5.81
C ARG A 229 -9.02 20.51 4.69
N GLU A 230 -9.96 21.44 4.46
CA GLU A 230 -10.94 21.36 3.37
C GLU A 230 -10.25 21.38 1.99
N ALA A 231 -9.22 22.19 1.81
CA ALA A 231 -8.48 22.28 0.54
C ALA A 231 -7.81 20.96 0.13
N SER A 232 -7.59 20.04 1.06
CA SER A 232 -7.03 18.73 0.78
C SER A 232 -8.03 17.74 0.17
N ASN A 233 -9.36 17.94 0.33
CA ASN A 233 -10.40 17.01 -0.09
C ASN A 233 -10.29 16.62 -1.57
N LYS A 234 -10.00 17.57 -2.46
CA LYS A 234 -9.83 17.31 -3.90
C LYS A 234 -8.81 16.22 -4.24
N TYR A 235 -7.78 16.04 -3.40
CA TYR A 235 -6.78 14.99 -3.61
C TYR A 235 -7.34 13.63 -3.21
N TYR A 236 -8.07 13.57 -2.09
CA TYR A 236 -8.71 12.33 -1.62
C TYR A 236 -9.84 11.89 -2.54
N ASP A 237 -10.64 12.84 -3.05
CA ASP A 237 -11.74 12.58 -3.98
C ASP A 237 -11.24 11.99 -5.31
N ALA A 238 -10.02 12.35 -5.74
CA ALA A 238 -9.41 11.83 -6.96
C ALA A 238 -8.79 10.43 -6.81
N ILE A 239 -8.49 9.97 -5.59
CA ILE A 239 -7.77 8.71 -5.37
C ILE A 239 -8.47 7.48 -5.95
N PRO A 240 -9.79 7.28 -5.78
CA PRO A 240 -10.45 6.09 -6.34
C PRO A 240 -10.26 5.99 -7.86
N GLU A 241 -10.41 7.09 -8.59
CA GLU A 241 -10.24 7.11 -10.05
C GLU A 241 -8.80 6.87 -10.46
N ILE A 242 -7.82 7.43 -9.72
CA ILE A 242 -6.40 7.20 -9.96
C ILE A 242 -6.04 5.72 -9.73
N VAL A 243 -6.58 5.10 -8.67
CA VAL A 243 -6.37 3.67 -8.38
C VAL A 243 -7.00 2.81 -9.48
N GLU A 244 -8.22 3.11 -9.92
CA GLU A 244 -8.87 2.42 -11.04
C GLU A 244 -8.07 2.54 -12.34
N GLU A 245 -7.51 3.72 -12.63
CA GLU A 245 -6.64 3.91 -13.79
C GLU A 245 -5.43 2.98 -13.75
N TYR A 246 -4.73 2.91 -12.61
CA TYR A 246 -3.56 2.05 -12.47
C TYR A 246 -3.90 0.57 -12.40
N MET A 247 -5.01 0.19 -11.76
CA MET A 247 -5.53 -1.18 -11.86
C MET A 247 -5.85 -1.54 -13.33
N GLY A 248 -6.42 -0.61 -14.10
CA GLY A 248 -6.66 -0.80 -15.53
C GLY A 248 -5.37 -1.05 -16.33
N LYS A 249 -4.30 -0.30 -16.08
CA LYS A 249 -2.98 -0.52 -16.69
C LYS A 249 -2.38 -1.88 -16.30
N VAL A 250 -2.54 -2.29 -15.06
CA VAL A 250 -2.14 -3.62 -14.57
C VAL A 250 -2.95 -4.70 -15.30
N ASN A 251 -4.26 -4.57 -15.34
CA ASN A 251 -5.16 -5.51 -16.03
C ASN A 251 -4.81 -5.68 -17.51
N GLU A 252 -4.53 -4.57 -18.20
CA GLU A 252 -4.13 -4.60 -19.62
C GLU A 252 -2.83 -5.37 -19.83
N LYS A 253 -1.82 -5.13 -18.97
CA LYS A 253 -0.52 -5.82 -19.06
C LYS A 253 -0.58 -7.28 -18.66
N LEU A 254 -1.46 -7.66 -17.73
CA LEU A 254 -1.48 -8.98 -17.10
C LEU A 254 -2.64 -9.88 -17.55
N GLY A 255 -3.68 -9.33 -18.15
CA GLY A 255 -4.91 -10.04 -18.47
C GLY A 255 -5.75 -10.37 -17.23
N THR A 256 -5.70 -9.53 -16.21
CA THR A 256 -6.47 -9.63 -14.95
C THR A 256 -7.71 -8.74 -14.98
N ASP A 257 -8.53 -8.76 -13.91
CA ASP A 257 -9.74 -7.93 -13.77
C ASP A 257 -9.79 -7.28 -12.36
N TYR A 258 -8.68 -6.67 -11.94
CA TYR A 258 -8.62 -5.96 -10.65
C TYR A 258 -9.47 -4.69 -10.70
N LYS A 259 -10.32 -4.52 -9.67
CA LYS A 259 -11.17 -3.35 -9.43
C LYS A 259 -11.06 -2.93 -7.97
N LEU A 260 -11.57 -1.74 -7.63
CA LEU A 260 -11.65 -1.29 -6.23
C LEU A 260 -12.42 -2.30 -5.37
N PHE A 261 -13.47 -2.88 -5.98
CA PHE A 261 -14.29 -3.96 -5.44
C PHE A 261 -14.51 -4.98 -6.55
N ASN A 262 -14.26 -6.25 -6.28
CA ASN A 262 -14.63 -7.33 -7.18
C ASN A 262 -15.75 -8.16 -6.57
N TYR A 263 -16.77 -8.42 -7.35
CA TYR A 263 -17.83 -9.37 -6.99
C TYR A 263 -17.49 -10.77 -7.49
N TYR A 264 -17.79 -11.78 -6.67
CA TYR A 264 -17.67 -13.19 -7.00
C TYR A 264 -18.89 -13.98 -6.51
N GLY A 265 -19.43 -14.89 -7.30
CA GLY A 265 -20.55 -15.76 -6.93
C GLY A 265 -21.81 -15.56 -7.75
N ALA A 266 -22.96 -15.97 -7.18
CA ALA A 266 -24.24 -15.91 -7.87
C ALA A 266 -24.66 -14.46 -8.20
N PRO A 267 -25.11 -14.17 -9.45
CA PRO A 267 -25.50 -12.81 -9.83
C PRO A 267 -26.78 -12.32 -9.13
N ASP A 268 -27.55 -13.25 -8.56
CA ASP A 268 -28.78 -13.02 -7.81
C ASP A 268 -28.67 -13.53 -6.36
N ALA A 269 -27.50 -13.33 -5.75
CA ALA A 269 -27.21 -13.79 -4.41
C ALA A 269 -28.17 -13.23 -3.36
N ASP A 270 -28.71 -14.08 -2.50
CA ASP A 270 -29.55 -13.73 -1.35
C ASP A 270 -28.69 -13.28 -0.15
N ARG A 271 -27.44 -13.72 -0.11
CA ARG A 271 -26.46 -13.43 0.95
C ARG A 271 -25.12 -13.10 0.32
N VAL A 272 -24.56 -11.98 0.72
CA VAL A 272 -23.26 -11.50 0.23
C VAL A 272 -22.33 -11.23 1.41
N ILE A 273 -21.14 -11.81 1.37
CA ILE A 273 -20.05 -11.50 2.28
C ILE A 273 -19.26 -10.32 1.72
N VAL A 274 -18.92 -9.35 2.57
CA VAL A 274 -17.98 -8.27 2.23
C VAL A 274 -16.71 -8.53 3.03
N ALA A 275 -15.59 -8.76 2.34
CA ALA A 275 -14.32 -9.13 2.98
C ALA A 275 -13.12 -8.51 2.26
N MET A 276 -11.97 -8.49 2.95
CA MET A 276 -10.68 -8.10 2.39
C MET A 276 -9.55 -8.97 2.98
N GLY A 277 -8.42 -9.04 2.29
CA GLY A 277 -7.28 -9.86 2.69
C GLY A 277 -7.42 -11.33 2.31
N SER A 278 -6.66 -12.20 2.95
CA SER A 278 -6.49 -13.60 2.59
C SER A 278 -7.75 -14.46 2.75
N ILE A 279 -8.73 -14.02 3.51
CA ILE A 279 -10.03 -14.71 3.64
C ILE A 279 -10.78 -14.78 2.30
N CYS A 280 -10.49 -13.87 1.36
CA CYS A 280 -11.21 -13.80 0.08
C CYS A 280 -11.03 -15.06 -0.75
N ASP A 281 -9.82 -15.62 -0.81
CA ASP A 281 -9.54 -16.83 -1.59
C ASP A 281 -10.30 -18.05 -1.02
N VAL A 282 -10.30 -18.18 0.31
CA VAL A 282 -11.07 -19.23 0.99
C VAL A 282 -12.58 -19.05 0.79
N ALA A 283 -13.05 -17.79 0.82
CA ALA A 283 -14.47 -17.50 0.60
C ALA A 283 -14.92 -17.85 -0.83
N GLU A 284 -14.07 -17.67 -1.85
CA GLU A 284 -14.37 -18.11 -3.22
C GLU A 284 -14.58 -19.62 -3.32
N GLU A 285 -13.69 -20.42 -2.74
CA GLU A 285 -13.81 -21.88 -2.69
C GLU A 285 -15.12 -22.31 -2.00
N VAL A 286 -15.48 -21.66 -0.89
CA VAL A 286 -16.74 -21.94 -0.18
C VAL A 286 -17.96 -21.55 -1.01
N ILE A 287 -17.90 -20.41 -1.71
CA ILE A 287 -18.98 -19.95 -2.59
C ILE A 287 -19.20 -20.94 -3.75
N ASP A 288 -18.13 -21.41 -4.37
CA ASP A 288 -18.21 -22.44 -5.43
C ASP A 288 -18.86 -23.72 -4.91
N TYR A 289 -18.44 -24.17 -3.73
CA TYR A 289 -19.03 -25.34 -3.10
C TYR A 289 -20.52 -25.18 -2.81
N LEU A 290 -20.94 -24.05 -2.23
CA LEU A 290 -22.35 -23.78 -1.88
C LEU A 290 -23.20 -23.55 -3.14
N THR A 291 -22.67 -22.84 -4.13
CA THR A 291 -23.36 -22.60 -5.41
C THR A 291 -23.61 -23.91 -6.16
N ALA A 292 -22.65 -24.85 -6.10
CA ALA A 292 -22.84 -26.19 -6.66
C ALA A 292 -23.97 -26.98 -5.98
N GLN A 293 -24.37 -26.61 -4.75
CA GLN A 293 -25.51 -27.16 -4.02
C GLN A 293 -26.81 -26.36 -4.23
N GLY A 294 -26.80 -25.34 -5.06
CA GLY A 294 -27.97 -24.52 -5.38
C GLY A 294 -28.20 -23.34 -4.44
N GLU A 295 -27.21 -23.02 -3.56
CA GLU A 295 -27.27 -21.83 -2.72
C GLU A 295 -26.89 -20.58 -3.52
N LYS A 296 -27.59 -19.47 -3.23
CA LYS A 296 -27.34 -18.16 -3.87
C LYS A 296 -26.50 -17.28 -2.95
N VAL A 297 -25.20 -17.42 -3.07
CA VAL A 297 -24.24 -16.71 -2.23
C VAL A 297 -23.22 -15.95 -3.07
N GLY A 298 -22.66 -14.87 -2.50
CA GLY A 298 -21.67 -14.06 -3.18
C GLY A 298 -20.66 -13.43 -2.22
N LEU A 299 -19.59 -12.88 -2.79
CA LEU A 299 -18.52 -12.19 -2.11
C LEU A 299 -18.25 -10.85 -2.80
N VAL A 300 -18.12 -9.78 -2.03
CA VAL A 300 -17.49 -8.54 -2.46
C VAL A 300 -16.09 -8.49 -1.86
N LYS A 301 -15.08 -8.60 -2.70
CA LYS A 301 -13.67 -8.39 -2.32
C LYS A 301 -13.37 -6.91 -2.30
N VAL A 302 -12.98 -6.38 -1.14
CA VAL A 302 -12.56 -4.98 -0.99
C VAL A 302 -11.06 -4.88 -1.17
N ARG A 303 -10.61 -4.11 -2.15
CA ARG A 303 -9.18 -3.79 -2.35
C ARG A 303 -8.85 -2.38 -1.89
N LEU A 304 -9.56 -1.36 -2.37
CA LEU A 304 -9.40 -0.01 -1.85
C LEU A 304 -10.35 0.23 -0.67
N PHE A 305 -9.82 0.11 0.56
CA PHE A 305 -10.61 0.35 1.77
C PHE A 305 -10.74 1.84 2.11
N ARG A 306 -9.71 2.65 1.80
CA ARG A 306 -9.70 4.10 1.99
C ARG A 306 -9.01 4.79 0.81
N PRO A 307 -9.58 5.94 0.31
CA PRO A 307 -10.93 6.42 0.59
C PRO A 307 -12.00 5.44 0.09
N TRP A 308 -13.09 5.31 0.82
CA TRP A 308 -14.21 4.47 0.40
C TRP A 308 -14.98 5.16 -0.72
N ARG A 309 -15.16 4.47 -1.84
CA ARG A 309 -16.01 4.95 -2.92
C ARG A 309 -17.39 4.32 -2.81
N ALA A 310 -18.39 5.14 -2.52
CA ALA A 310 -19.79 4.76 -2.66
C ALA A 310 -20.19 4.85 -4.14
N ASP A 311 -19.79 3.88 -4.96
CA ASP A 311 -20.27 3.78 -6.33
C ASP A 311 -21.59 3.03 -6.36
N ARG A 312 -22.62 3.68 -6.92
CA ARG A 312 -23.95 3.08 -7.09
C ARG A 312 -23.96 1.89 -8.07
N LYS A 313 -22.89 1.66 -8.80
CA LYS A 313 -22.78 0.59 -9.80
C LYS A 313 -21.94 -0.59 -9.36
N SER A 314 -21.12 -0.44 -8.34
CA SER A 314 -20.20 -1.48 -7.87
C SER A 314 -20.66 -2.22 -6.61
N VAL A 315 -21.79 -1.83 -6.04
CA VAL A 315 -22.41 -2.56 -4.94
C VAL A 315 -23.76 -3.05 -5.43
N VAL A 316 -23.75 -4.21 -6.10
CA VAL A 316 -24.87 -5.11 -6.49
C VAL A 316 -26.13 -4.41 -6.97
#